data_e660777f217f2da2a0537873b4b46edb
#
_entry.id   e660777f217f2da2a0537873b4b46edb
#
_cell.length_a   1.000
_cell.length_b   1.000
_cell.length_c   1.000
_cell.angle_alpha   90.00
_cell.angle_beta   90.00
_cell.angle_gamma   90.00
#
_symmetry.space_group_name_H-M   'P 1'
#
loop_
_entity.id
_entity.type
_entity.pdbx_description
1 polymer ?
#
loop_
_entity_poly.entity_id
_entity_poly.type
_entity_poly.pdbx_seq_one_letter_code
_entity_poly.pdbx_strand_id
1 'polypeptide(L)'
;IIMANSIKDQDDILKKININVLNPMQIEAIDIINTTTNTVLLSPTGTGKTLAFLLPVIKALDPDCKQVQALILVPSRELAIQIEQVARTMGSGYKINAVYGGRPMSKDKIELKHVPAILIGTPGRIADHFSSDRFSKTDIKILILDEFDQSLEVGFEQEMKEIINQLSHINKRVLTSATQTIEIPGFVRLNNPTTVNYLEEKAVLKLETRTVQLSSKNKLQTLVDLIEHLGNQPGIVFCNLRNSIDSVSRFLDKKNIKHSCFSGGMEQKDRERSLIKFRNR
;
A
#
# COMPACT_ATOMS: atom_id res chain seq x y z
N ILE A 1 35.47 3.78 6.60
CA ILE A 1 34.61 4.22 7.73
C ILE A 1 33.20 4.25 7.15
N ILE A 2 32.42 3.19 7.38
CA ILE A 2 31.00 3.17 7.07
C ILE A 2 30.35 4.08 8.10
N MET A 3 29.93 5.28 7.69
CA MET A 3 29.09 6.12 8.54
C MET A 3 27.84 5.31 8.89
N ALA A 4 27.67 5.01 10.16
CA ALA A 4 26.42 4.46 10.65
C ALA A 4 25.30 5.45 10.24
N ASN A 5 24.34 5.00 9.44
CA ASN A 5 23.18 5.82 9.12
C ASN A 5 22.50 6.20 10.43
N SER A 6 22.65 7.46 10.84
CA SER A 6 21.95 7.98 12.02
C SER A 6 20.44 7.89 11.76
N ILE A 7 19.71 7.41 12.75
CA ILE A 7 18.25 7.40 12.74
C ILE A 7 17.77 8.85 12.69
N LYS A 8 16.85 9.14 11.75
CA LYS A 8 16.33 10.46 11.49
C LYS A 8 15.10 10.75 12.33
N ASP A 9 15.00 11.95 12.85
CA ASP A 9 13.76 12.43 13.49
C ASP A 9 12.67 12.77 12.45
N GLN A 10 11.48 13.10 12.93
CA GLN A 10 10.34 13.39 12.06
C GLN A 10 10.60 14.59 11.15
N ASP A 11 11.23 15.65 11.64
CA ASP A 11 11.47 16.88 10.88
C ASP A 11 12.47 16.64 9.74
N ASP A 12 13.51 15.87 10.00
CA ASP A 12 14.48 15.47 8.98
C ASP A 12 13.83 14.60 7.89
N ILE A 13 12.91 13.70 8.30
CA ILE A 13 12.16 12.87 7.36
C ILE A 13 11.26 13.74 6.48
N LEU A 14 10.48 14.64 7.07
CA LEU A 14 9.56 15.53 6.33
C LEU A 14 10.30 16.43 5.35
N LYS A 15 11.42 17.03 5.77
CA LYS A 15 12.31 17.80 4.88
C LYS A 15 12.78 16.97 3.69
N LYS A 16 13.20 15.72 3.93
CA LYS A 16 13.72 14.85 2.87
C LYS A 16 12.67 14.49 1.82
N ILE A 17 11.42 14.35 2.19
CA ILE A 17 10.32 14.06 1.27
C ILE A 17 9.60 15.31 0.75
N ASN A 18 10.17 16.51 1.02
CA ASN A 18 9.62 17.81 0.61
C ASN A 18 8.19 18.08 1.10
N ILE A 19 7.86 17.63 2.31
CA ILE A 19 6.58 17.92 2.95
C ILE A 19 6.81 19.00 4.01
N ASN A 20 6.31 20.20 3.75
CA ASN A 20 6.44 21.32 4.68
C ASN A 20 5.37 21.33 5.77
N VAL A 21 4.17 20.84 5.45
CA VAL A 21 3.02 20.86 6.37
C VAL A 21 2.25 19.56 6.22
N LEU A 22 1.96 18.92 7.34
CA LEU A 22 1.06 17.79 7.43
C LEU A 22 -0.40 18.30 7.35
N ASN A 23 -1.27 17.52 6.70
CA ASN A 23 -2.69 17.84 6.67
C ASN A 23 -3.38 17.50 8.02
N PRO A 24 -4.61 18.01 8.28
CA PRO A 24 -5.31 17.81 9.56
C PRO A 24 -5.45 16.33 9.94
N MET A 25 -5.82 15.47 8.99
CA MET A 25 -5.95 14.02 9.20
C MET A 25 -4.61 13.40 9.63
N GLN A 26 -3.51 13.80 8.99
CA GLN A 26 -2.18 13.28 9.33
C GLN A 26 -1.76 13.72 10.74
N ILE A 27 -1.99 14.98 11.11
CA ILE A 27 -1.64 15.50 12.42
C ILE A 27 -2.40 14.74 13.52
N GLU A 28 -3.73 14.63 13.38
CA GLU A 28 -4.57 13.91 14.35
C GLU A 28 -4.23 12.43 14.41
N ALA A 29 -4.08 11.76 13.26
CA ALA A 29 -3.75 10.33 13.23
C ALA A 29 -2.38 10.05 13.87
N ILE A 30 -1.36 10.89 13.63
CA ILE A 30 -0.04 10.74 14.25
C ILE A 30 -0.13 10.86 15.76
N ASP A 31 -0.87 11.86 16.28
CA ASP A 31 -1.04 12.06 17.71
C ASP A 31 -1.77 10.88 18.37
N ILE A 32 -2.90 10.46 17.79
CA ILE A 32 -3.67 9.33 18.30
C ILE A 32 -2.85 8.02 18.23
N ILE A 33 -2.16 7.74 17.14
CA ILE A 33 -1.33 6.53 17.03
C ILE A 33 -0.17 6.56 18.05
N ASN A 34 0.41 7.71 18.33
CA ASN A 34 1.46 7.81 19.35
C ASN A 34 0.93 7.51 20.76
N THR A 35 -0.28 7.98 21.08
CA THR A 35 -0.83 7.98 22.45
C THR A 35 -1.70 6.77 22.77
N THR A 36 -2.22 6.04 21.77
CA THR A 36 -3.14 4.91 21.96
C THR A 36 -2.52 3.58 21.55
N THR A 37 -3.10 2.48 22.03
CA THR A 37 -2.70 1.11 21.69
C THR A 37 -3.44 0.57 20.47
N ASN A 38 -4.68 1.01 20.24
CA ASN A 38 -5.53 0.56 19.15
C ASN A 38 -6.16 1.78 18.45
N THR A 39 -5.90 1.92 17.16
CA THR A 39 -6.38 3.03 16.34
C THR A 39 -7.10 2.51 15.09
N VAL A 40 -8.23 3.11 14.75
CA VAL A 40 -8.89 2.94 13.46
C VAL A 40 -8.81 4.26 12.71
N LEU A 41 -8.20 4.28 11.54
CA LEU A 41 -8.08 5.44 10.68
C LEU A 41 -8.96 5.27 9.43
N LEU A 42 -10.05 6.00 9.40
CA LEU A 42 -11.00 6.03 8.30
C LEU A 42 -10.76 7.29 7.46
N SER A 43 -10.33 7.10 6.22
CA SER A 43 -10.07 8.23 5.30
C SER A 43 -10.04 7.74 3.86
N PRO A 44 -10.48 8.54 2.87
CA PRO A 44 -10.41 8.17 1.46
C PRO A 44 -9.01 7.79 0.99
N THR A 45 -8.92 7.09 -0.14
CA THR A 45 -7.62 6.84 -0.79
C THR A 45 -6.98 8.15 -1.25
N GLY A 46 -5.65 8.23 -1.22
CA GLY A 46 -4.91 9.42 -1.66
C GLY A 46 -4.78 10.54 -0.64
N THR A 47 -5.32 10.42 0.57
CA THR A 47 -5.24 11.45 1.64
C THR A 47 -3.92 11.45 2.40
N GLY A 48 -3.03 10.48 2.12
CA GLY A 48 -1.73 10.38 2.79
C GLY A 48 -1.73 9.53 4.06
N LYS A 49 -2.67 8.59 4.22
CA LYS A 49 -2.70 7.62 5.34
C LYS A 49 -1.35 6.93 5.60
N THR A 50 -0.64 6.58 4.51
CA THR A 50 0.65 5.90 4.59
C THR A 50 1.67 6.70 5.42
N LEU A 51 1.76 8.00 5.21
CA LEU A 51 2.63 8.87 6.00
C LEU A 51 2.14 8.99 7.44
N ALA A 52 0.82 9.10 7.62
CA ALA A 52 0.18 9.24 8.93
C ALA A 52 0.49 8.06 9.88
N PHE A 53 0.61 6.83 9.38
CA PHE A 53 1.00 5.71 10.22
C PHE A 53 2.51 5.41 10.19
N LEU A 54 3.24 5.67 9.10
CA LEU A 54 4.68 5.38 9.06
C LEU A 54 5.49 6.28 10.01
N LEU A 55 5.15 7.56 10.15
CA LEU A 55 5.87 8.47 11.04
C LEU A 55 5.84 8.00 12.50
N PRO A 56 4.68 7.71 13.12
CA PRO A 56 4.65 7.20 14.49
C PRO A 56 5.24 5.79 14.61
N VAL A 57 5.12 4.94 13.58
CA VAL A 57 5.79 3.63 13.57
C VAL A 57 7.30 3.80 13.66
N ILE A 58 7.90 4.61 12.77
CA ILE A 58 9.34 4.87 12.75
C ILE A 58 9.82 5.44 14.10
N LYS A 59 9.07 6.36 14.68
CA LYS A 59 9.38 6.95 16.00
C LYS A 59 9.38 5.91 17.13
N ALA A 60 8.55 4.89 17.03
CA ALA A 60 8.39 3.86 18.07
C ALA A 60 9.38 2.70 17.96
N LEU A 61 10.20 2.63 16.90
CA LEU A 61 11.19 1.57 16.73
C LEU A 61 12.40 1.76 17.64
N ASP A 62 12.87 0.64 18.20
CA ASP A 62 14.12 0.57 18.94
C ASP A 62 15.32 0.42 17.98
N PRO A 63 16.29 1.36 17.98
CA PRO A 63 17.44 1.32 17.10
C PRO A 63 18.40 0.15 17.40
N ASP A 64 18.39 -0.37 18.61
CA ASP A 64 19.25 -1.46 19.02
C ASP A 64 18.68 -2.85 18.70
N CYS A 65 17.38 -2.94 18.47
CA CYS A 65 16.73 -4.17 18.06
C CYS A 65 17.03 -4.51 16.60
N LYS A 66 17.59 -5.70 16.33
CA LYS A 66 17.95 -6.19 14.99
C LYS A 66 16.93 -7.18 14.43
N GLN A 67 15.71 -7.14 14.92
CA GLN A 67 14.59 -7.98 14.50
C GLN A 67 13.48 -7.16 13.86
N VAL A 68 12.48 -7.84 13.28
CA VAL A 68 11.26 -7.17 12.79
C VAL A 68 10.47 -6.65 14.00
N GLN A 69 10.24 -5.35 14.04
CA GLN A 69 9.52 -4.68 15.13
C GLN A 69 8.12 -4.23 14.72
N ALA A 70 7.94 -3.94 13.43
CA ALA A 70 6.64 -3.55 12.87
C ALA A 70 6.30 -4.42 11.65
N LEU A 71 5.07 -4.93 11.62
CA LEU A 71 4.49 -5.67 10.51
C LEU A 71 3.34 -4.86 9.89
N ILE A 72 3.38 -4.68 8.58
CA ILE A 72 2.33 -4.00 7.82
C ILE A 72 1.73 -5.01 6.83
N LEU A 73 0.46 -5.36 7.01
CA LEU A 73 -0.30 -6.21 6.11
C LEU A 73 -1.11 -5.35 5.13
N VAL A 74 -1.08 -5.73 3.86
CA VAL A 74 -1.72 -5.00 2.75
C VAL A 74 -2.41 -5.97 1.79
N PRO A 75 -3.52 -5.57 1.14
CA PRO A 75 -4.29 -6.46 0.26
C PRO A 75 -3.60 -6.79 -1.07
N SER A 76 -2.65 -5.98 -1.50
CA SER A 76 -2.06 -6.13 -2.84
C SER A 76 -0.55 -5.99 -2.84
N ARG A 77 0.07 -6.62 -3.86
CA ARG A 77 1.51 -6.56 -4.12
C ARG A 77 1.95 -5.14 -4.45
N GLU A 78 1.13 -4.45 -5.22
CA GLU A 78 1.36 -3.08 -5.66
C GLU A 78 1.40 -2.12 -4.48
N LEU A 79 0.47 -2.29 -3.52
CA LEU A 79 0.45 -1.49 -2.30
C LEU A 79 1.66 -1.79 -1.42
N ALA A 80 2.08 -3.06 -1.30
CA ALA A 80 3.30 -3.42 -0.56
C ALA A 80 4.53 -2.71 -1.12
N ILE A 81 4.70 -2.72 -2.45
CA ILE A 81 5.79 -2.04 -3.14
C ILE A 81 5.70 -0.52 -2.95
N GLN A 82 4.51 0.04 -3.05
CA GLN A 82 4.28 1.48 -2.88
C GLN A 82 4.65 1.94 -1.47
N ILE A 83 4.21 1.24 -0.43
CA ILE A 83 4.52 1.59 0.96
C ILE A 83 6.02 1.44 1.22
N GLU A 84 6.65 0.36 0.74
CA GLU A 84 8.11 0.18 0.84
C GLU A 84 8.84 1.35 0.19
N GLN A 85 8.44 1.78 -1.00
CA GLN A 85 9.07 2.90 -1.70
C GLN A 85 8.92 4.21 -0.93
N VAL A 86 7.72 4.51 -0.41
CA VAL A 86 7.47 5.68 0.44
C VAL A 86 8.38 5.63 1.67
N ALA A 87 8.37 4.52 2.40
CA ALA A 87 9.14 4.34 3.63
C ALA A 87 10.66 4.45 3.39
N ARG A 88 11.16 3.94 2.26
CA ARG A 88 12.58 4.10 1.86
C ARG A 88 12.92 5.55 1.49
N THR A 89 12.01 6.26 0.79
CA THR A 89 12.20 7.67 0.43
C THR A 89 12.28 8.55 1.67
N MET A 90 11.54 8.22 2.72
CA MET A 90 11.62 8.90 4.03
C MET A 90 13.03 8.85 4.62
N GLY A 91 13.79 7.79 4.34
CA GLY A 91 15.20 7.68 4.71
C GLY A 91 15.46 7.75 6.21
N SER A 92 14.59 7.08 6.99
CA SER A 92 14.62 7.04 8.45
C SER A 92 15.90 6.45 9.06
N GLY A 93 16.71 5.74 8.28
CA GLY A 93 17.86 4.97 8.77
C GLY A 93 17.56 3.50 9.05
N TYR A 94 16.27 3.13 9.20
CA TYR A 94 15.88 1.74 9.38
C TYR A 94 15.81 0.97 8.07
N LYS A 95 16.12 -0.32 8.13
CA LYS A 95 15.91 -1.22 7.01
C LYS A 95 14.43 -1.59 6.90
N ILE A 96 13.88 -1.48 5.70
CA ILE A 96 12.49 -1.75 5.36
C ILE A 96 12.45 -2.67 4.15
N ASN A 97 11.64 -3.74 4.21
CA ASN A 97 11.46 -4.66 3.09
C ASN A 97 10.00 -5.00 2.89
N ALA A 98 9.62 -5.19 1.62
CA ALA A 98 8.33 -5.75 1.24
C ALA A 98 8.48 -7.21 0.75
N VAL A 99 7.55 -8.07 1.16
CA VAL A 99 7.42 -9.46 0.68
C VAL A 99 6.01 -9.70 0.16
N TYR A 100 5.89 -10.28 -1.03
CA TYR A 100 4.59 -10.48 -1.68
C TYR A 100 4.63 -11.67 -2.64
N GLY A 101 3.47 -12.24 -2.94
CA GLY A 101 3.35 -13.35 -3.86
C GLY A 101 3.73 -12.98 -5.30
N GLY A 102 3.93 -13.99 -6.17
CA GLY A 102 4.26 -13.80 -7.58
C GLY A 102 5.73 -13.55 -7.87
N ARG A 103 6.60 -13.60 -6.87
CA ARG A 103 8.06 -13.67 -7.03
C ARG A 103 8.64 -14.90 -6.32
N PRO A 104 9.78 -15.43 -6.77
CA PRO A 104 10.41 -16.58 -6.12
C PRO A 104 10.71 -16.32 -4.64
N MET A 105 10.42 -17.30 -3.77
CA MET A 105 10.72 -17.26 -2.35
C MET A 105 12.23 -17.07 -2.07
N SER A 106 13.08 -17.53 -2.99
CA SER A 106 14.54 -17.36 -2.90
C SER A 106 14.97 -15.89 -2.87
N LYS A 107 14.25 -15.00 -3.56
CA LYS A 107 14.52 -13.55 -3.47
C LYS A 107 14.25 -13.02 -2.08
N ASP A 108 13.10 -13.38 -1.50
CA ASP A 108 12.77 -12.97 -0.14
C ASP A 108 13.83 -13.47 0.86
N LYS A 109 14.30 -14.72 0.68
CA LYS A 109 15.37 -15.28 1.53
C LYS A 109 16.66 -14.45 1.50
N ILE A 110 17.04 -13.98 0.33
CA ILE A 110 18.24 -13.14 0.16
C ILE A 110 18.02 -11.77 0.81
N GLU A 111 16.88 -11.14 0.55
CA GLU A 111 16.58 -9.81 1.07
C GLU A 111 16.41 -9.80 2.59
N LEU A 112 15.82 -10.86 3.16
CA LEU A 112 15.62 -11.03 4.60
C LEU A 112 16.85 -11.60 5.34
N LYS A 113 17.95 -11.92 4.65
CA LYS A 113 19.22 -12.31 5.28
C LYS A 113 19.68 -11.25 6.30
N HIS A 114 19.45 -10.01 6.01
CA HIS A 114 19.54 -8.91 6.99
C HIS A 114 18.12 -8.51 7.35
N VAL A 115 17.69 -8.87 8.54
CA VAL A 115 16.32 -8.67 9.02
C VAL A 115 15.95 -7.18 9.00
N PRO A 116 14.79 -6.77 8.40
CA PRO A 116 14.34 -5.40 8.42
C PRO A 116 13.68 -5.04 9.76
N ALA A 117 13.69 -3.78 10.15
CA ALA A 117 12.92 -3.29 11.29
C ALA A 117 11.41 -3.20 10.97
N ILE A 118 11.07 -2.89 9.72
CA ILE A 118 9.69 -2.87 9.22
C ILE A 118 9.56 -3.88 8.08
N LEU A 119 8.64 -4.83 8.25
CA LEU A 119 8.28 -5.81 7.23
C LEU A 119 6.88 -5.48 6.70
N ILE A 120 6.76 -5.34 5.39
CA ILE A 120 5.50 -5.06 4.68
C ILE A 120 5.16 -6.29 3.86
N GLY A 121 3.90 -6.69 3.79
CA GLY A 121 3.58 -7.81 2.91
C GLY A 121 2.11 -8.11 2.72
N THR A 122 1.84 -8.94 1.70
CA THR A 122 0.52 -9.54 1.52
C THR A 122 0.33 -10.71 2.48
N PRO A 123 -0.88 -10.91 3.05
CA PRO A 123 -1.10 -11.92 4.09
C PRO A 123 -0.58 -13.30 3.74
N GLY A 124 -0.90 -13.84 2.56
CA GLY A 124 -0.43 -15.17 2.17
C GLY A 124 1.09 -15.31 2.19
N ARG A 125 1.86 -14.30 1.70
CA ARG A 125 3.32 -14.35 1.69
C ARG A 125 3.91 -14.20 3.10
N ILE A 126 3.31 -13.40 3.96
CA ILE A 126 3.72 -13.29 5.36
C ILE A 126 3.47 -14.60 6.10
N ALA A 127 2.32 -15.27 5.87
CA ALA A 127 2.03 -16.58 6.44
C ALA A 127 3.07 -17.63 6.05
N ASP A 128 3.50 -17.66 4.76
CA ASP A 128 4.59 -18.52 4.28
C ASP A 128 5.91 -18.29 5.04
N HIS A 129 6.23 -17.01 5.31
CA HIS A 129 7.43 -16.67 6.08
C HIS A 129 7.31 -17.03 7.56
N PHE A 130 6.12 -16.87 8.14
CA PHE A 130 5.86 -17.23 9.53
C PHE A 130 5.97 -18.74 9.77
N SER A 131 5.51 -19.54 8.81
CA SER A 131 5.64 -21.00 8.85
C SER A 131 7.08 -21.48 8.72
N SER A 132 7.99 -20.63 8.24
CA SER A 132 9.40 -20.96 8.02
C SER A 132 10.33 -20.44 9.13
N ASP A 133 9.81 -19.83 10.20
CA ASP A 133 10.51 -19.29 11.38
C ASP A 133 11.79 -18.49 11.06
N ARG A 134 11.72 -17.62 10.03
CA ARG A 134 12.91 -16.92 9.50
C ARG A 134 13.33 -15.69 10.30
N PHE A 135 12.48 -15.19 11.16
CA PHE A 135 12.72 -14.06 12.04
C PHE A 135 11.89 -14.19 13.31
N SER A 136 12.32 -13.52 14.37
CA SER A 136 11.60 -13.52 15.63
C SER A 136 10.24 -12.85 15.50
N LYS A 137 9.16 -13.55 15.87
CA LYS A 137 7.79 -13.02 15.92
C LYS A 137 7.52 -12.28 17.24
N THR A 138 8.30 -12.55 18.28
CA THR A 138 8.14 -11.97 19.62
C THR A 138 8.57 -10.50 19.68
N ASP A 139 9.43 -10.08 18.74
CA ASP A 139 9.92 -8.70 18.66
C ASP A 139 8.98 -7.80 17.85
N ILE A 140 7.99 -8.38 17.16
CA ILE A 140 6.95 -7.60 16.47
C ILE A 140 6.01 -7.02 17.51
N LYS A 141 6.10 -5.69 17.70
CA LYS A 141 5.30 -4.95 18.68
C LYS A 141 4.20 -4.11 18.05
N ILE A 142 4.32 -3.82 16.76
CA ILE A 142 3.42 -2.95 16.02
C ILE A 142 2.84 -3.72 14.85
N LEU A 143 1.51 -3.72 14.73
CA LEU A 143 0.78 -4.30 13.62
C LEU A 143 -0.07 -3.24 12.93
N ILE A 144 0.13 -3.07 11.62
CA ILE A 144 -0.68 -2.21 10.76
C ILE A 144 -1.47 -3.11 9.79
N LEU A 145 -2.76 -2.88 9.68
CA LEU A 145 -3.65 -3.48 8.69
C LEU A 145 -4.12 -2.38 7.75
N ASP A 146 -3.39 -2.17 6.65
CA ASP A 146 -3.71 -1.10 5.69
C ASP A 146 -4.66 -1.59 4.61
N GLU A 147 -5.66 -0.75 4.25
CA GLU A 147 -6.77 -1.10 3.36
C GLU A 147 -7.45 -2.42 3.79
N PHE A 148 -7.80 -2.47 5.08
CA PHE A 148 -8.35 -3.70 5.69
C PHE A 148 -9.66 -4.15 5.03
N ASP A 149 -10.53 -3.21 4.62
CA ASP A 149 -11.72 -3.47 3.81
C ASP A 149 -11.40 -4.31 2.57
N GLN A 150 -10.43 -3.87 1.80
CA GLN A 150 -9.99 -4.59 0.60
C GLN A 150 -9.34 -5.94 0.93
N SER A 151 -8.63 -6.04 2.06
CA SER A 151 -8.05 -7.32 2.50
C SER A 151 -9.11 -8.38 2.78
N LEU A 152 -10.27 -7.99 3.35
CA LEU A 152 -11.41 -8.88 3.56
C LEU A 152 -12.11 -9.22 2.23
N GLU A 153 -12.33 -8.23 1.36
CA GLU A 153 -12.95 -8.43 0.05
C GLU A 153 -12.17 -9.42 -0.84
N VAL A 154 -10.84 -9.38 -0.77
CA VAL A 154 -9.95 -10.30 -1.52
C VAL A 154 -9.94 -11.70 -0.90
N GLY A 155 -10.41 -11.86 0.34
CA GLY A 155 -10.52 -13.14 1.03
C GLY A 155 -9.30 -13.52 1.87
N PHE A 156 -8.49 -12.56 2.33
CA PHE A 156 -7.31 -12.81 3.18
C PHE A 156 -7.63 -12.96 4.67
N GLU A 157 -8.90 -13.16 5.04
CA GLU A 157 -9.30 -13.27 6.45
C GLU A 157 -8.57 -14.39 7.18
N GLN A 158 -8.48 -15.57 6.56
CA GLN A 158 -7.87 -16.74 7.18
C GLN A 158 -6.37 -16.54 7.42
N GLU A 159 -5.63 -16.06 6.43
CA GLU A 159 -4.19 -15.81 6.55
C GLU A 159 -3.90 -14.70 7.59
N MET A 160 -4.69 -13.64 7.61
CA MET A 160 -4.57 -12.60 8.63
C MET A 160 -4.80 -13.15 10.04
N LYS A 161 -5.82 -13.98 10.23
CA LYS A 161 -6.11 -14.65 11.50
C LYS A 161 -4.94 -15.54 11.95
N GLU A 162 -4.37 -16.34 11.04
CA GLU A 162 -3.22 -17.19 11.30
C GLU A 162 -1.99 -16.38 11.72
N ILE A 163 -1.71 -15.27 11.03
CA ILE A 163 -0.61 -14.36 11.36
C ILE A 163 -0.81 -13.74 12.73
N ILE A 164 -1.99 -13.14 12.98
CA ILE A 164 -2.28 -12.42 14.23
C ILE A 164 -2.26 -13.36 15.45
N ASN A 165 -2.68 -14.60 15.27
CA ASN A 165 -2.63 -15.60 16.34
C ASN A 165 -1.19 -15.97 16.76
N GLN A 166 -0.22 -15.82 15.88
CA GLN A 166 1.19 -16.05 16.18
C GLN A 166 1.88 -14.81 16.79
N LEU A 167 1.21 -13.66 16.83
CA LEU A 167 1.74 -12.39 17.35
C LEU A 167 1.23 -12.17 18.79
N SER A 168 2.00 -12.64 19.78
CA SER A 168 1.62 -12.56 21.20
C SER A 168 1.98 -11.24 21.88
N HIS A 169 2.87 -10.45 21.29
CA HIS A 169 3.49 -9.29 21.96
C HIS A 169 3.14 -7.94 21.29
N ILE A 170 2.06 -7.90 20.50
CA ILE A 170 1.61 -6.64 19.89
C ILE A 170 1.05 -5.71 20.94
N ASN A 171 1.65 -4.54 21.06
CA ASN A 171 1.22 -3.46 21.96
C ASN A 171 0.63 -2.26 21.21
N LYS A 172 0.74 -2.21 19.88
CA LYS A 172 0.15 -1.17 19.05
C LYS A 172 -0.48 -1.77 17.78
N ARG A 173 -1.77 -1.50 17.56
CA ARG A 173 -2.51 -1.89 16.35
C ARG A 173 -3.10 -0.69 15.67
N VAL A 174 -2.89 -0.59 14.37
CA VAL A 174 -3.52 0.44 13.54
C VAL A 174 -4.23 -0.26 12.37
N LEU A 175 -5.49 0.04 12.20
CA LEU A 175 -6.29 -0.41 11.07
C LEU A 175 -6.65 0.80 10.22
N THR A 176 -6.43 0.74 8.93
CA THR A 176 -6.90 1.78 8.01
C THR A 176 -7.96 1.23 7.07
N SER A 177 -8.94 2.07 6.71
CA SER A 177 -9.97 1.75 5.72
C SER A 177 -10.40 2.99 4.97
N ALA A 178 -10.87 2.79 3.74
CA ALA A 178 -11.51 3.82 2.94
C ALA A 178 -13.04 3.78 3.06
N THR A 179 -13.60 2.82 3.81
CA THR A 179 -15.04 2.65 4.02
C THR A 179 -15.37 2.56 5.51
N GLN A 180 -16.55 3.04 5.90
CA GLN A 180 -17.03 3.02 7.28
C GLN A 180 -17.73 1.69 7.66
N THR A 181 -18.14 0.90 6.68
CA THR A 181 -19.10 -0.18 6.82
C THR A 181 -18.48 -1.52 7.22
N ILE A 182 -17.27 -1.57 7.78
CA ILE A 182 -16.63 -2.83 8.10
C ILE A 182 -16.88 -3.19 9.54
N GLU A 183 -17.58 -4.31 9.74
CA GLU A 183 -17.52 -5.02 11.00
C GLU A 183 -16.10 -5.59 11.17
N ILE A 184 -15.39 -5.10 12.18
CA ILE A 184 -14.02 -5.55 12.44
C ILE A 184 -14.08 -6.90 13.14
N PRO A 185 -13.62 -7.99 12.49
CA PRO A 185 -13.71 -9.33 13.09
C PRO A 185 -12.90 -9.43 14.39
N GLY A 186 -13.41 -10.22 15.35
CA GLY A 186 -12.80 -10.36 16.67
C GLY A 186 -11.35 -10.87 16.67
N PHE A 187 -10.91 -11.57 15.61
CA PHE A 187 -9.51 -12.03 15.50
C PHE A 187 -8.49 -10.89 15.41
N VAL A 188 -8.90 -9.69 14.96
CA VAL A 188 -8.03 -8.51 14.88
C VAL A 188 -7.61 -8.01 16.27
N ARG A 189 -8.40 -8.34 17.31
CA ARG A 189 -8.14 -7.99 18.72
C ARG A 189 -7.98 -6.47 18.94
N LEU A 190 -8.79 -5.68 18.24
CA LEU A 190 -8.91 -4.24 18.46
C LEU A 190 -9.89 -3.99 19.62
N ASN A 191 -9.34 -3.87 20.83
CA ASN A 191 -10.13 -3.60 22.02
C ASN A 191 -10.23 -2.09 22.22
N ASN A 192 -11.47 -1.55 22.26
CA ASN A 192 -11.77 -0.13 22.47
C ASN A 192 -10.87 0.81 21.61
N PRO A 193 -10.90 0.69 20.27
CA PRO A 193 -10.04 1.51 19.43
C PRO A 193 -10.47 2.97 19.44
N THR A 194 -9.49 3.87 19.40
CA THR A 194 -9.74 5.28 19.09
C THR A 194 -9.89 5.43 17.58
N THR A 195 -10.99 6.01 17.12
CA THR A 195 -11.29 6.19 15.70
C THR A 195 -11.00 7.62 15.27
N VAL A 196 -10.16 7.77 14.25
CA VAL A 196 -9.94 9.01 13.50
C VAL A 196 -10.73 8.90 12.20
N ASN A 197 -11.77 9.73 12.00
CA ASN A 197 -12.68 9.58 10.87
C ASN A 197 -12.72 10.84 9.99
N TYR A 198 -12.20 10.71 8.79
CA TYR A 198 -12.14 11.74 7.74
C TYR A 198 -12.85 11.31 6.45
N LEU A 199 -13.77 10.36 6.51
CA LEU A 199 -14.50 9.89 5.32
C LEU A 199 -15.46 10.94 4.77
N GLU A 200 -16.05 11.77 5.64
CA GLU A 200 -17.00 12.83 5.26
C GLU A 200 -16.32 14.12 4.82
N GLU A 201 -15.05 14.33 5.17
CA GLU A 201 -14.30 15.43 4.61
C GLU A 201 -14.19 15.21 3.10
N LYS A 202 -14.95 15.99 2.35
CA LYS A 202 -14.83 16.06 0.90
C LYS A 202 -13.39 16.44 0.59
N ALA A 203 -12.55 15.44 0.34
CA ALA A 203 -11.33 15.69 -0.40
C ALA A 203 -11.80 16.48 -1.63
N VAL A 204 -11.40 17.73 -1.73
CA VAL A 204 -11.66 18.54 -2.93
C VAL A 204 -10.75 17.96 -4.00
N LEU A 205 -11.08 16.73 -4.41
CA LEU A 205 -10.58 16.19 -5.64
C LEU A 205 -11.18 17.08 -6.72
N LYS A 206 -10.35 17.90 -7.34
CA LYS A 206 -10.70 18.63 -8.58
C LYS A 206 -10.84 17.61 -9.71
N LEU A 207 -11.71 16.62 -9.53
CA LEU A 207 -12.04 15.63 -10.54
C LEU A 207 -13.13 16.22 -11.43
N GLU A 208 -12.78 16.56 -12.65
CA GLU A 208 -13.75 16.90 -13.68
C GLU A 208 -14.23 15.61 -14.34
N THR A 209 -15.54 15.36 -14.25
CA THR A 209 -16.18 14.19 -14.88
C THR A 209 -16.86 14.63 -16.17
N ARG A 210 -16.56 13.94 -17.25
CA ARG A 210 -17.19 14.14 -18.55
C ARG A 210 -17.78 12.83 -19.06
N THR A 211 -18.98 12.90 -19.65
CA THR A 211 -19.66 11.75 -20.24
C THR A 211 -19.61 11.86 -21.76
N VAL A 212 -19.17 10.79 -22.41
CA VAL A 212 -19.17 10.67 -23.85
C VAL A 212 -20.38 9.81 -24.26
N GLN A 213 -21.36 10.43 -24.96
CA GLN A 213 -22.48 9.70 -25.55
C GLN A 213 -22.05 9.05 -26.86
N LEU A 214 -22.31 7.73 -26.98
CA LEU A 214 -21.99 7.00 -28.19
C LEU A 214 -23.03 7.25 -29.27
N SER A 215 -22.61 7.80 -30.39
CA SER A 215 -23.43 7.91 -31.59
C SER A 215 -23.48 6.63 -32.41
N SER A 216 -22.61 5.67 -32.14
CA SER A 216 -22.52 4.36 -32.79
C SER A 216 -22.28 3.25 -31.78
N LYS A 217 -22.54 1.98 -32.18
CA LYS A 217 -22.25 0.80 -31.35
C LYS A 217 -20.74 0.50 -31.22
N ASN A 218 -19.87 1.24 -31.90
CA ASN A 218 -18.43 0.97 -31.92
C ASN A 218 -17.68 1.76 -30.84
N LYS A 219 -17.73 1.24 -29.58
CA LYS A 219 -17.02 1.81 -28.42
C LYS A 219 -15.51 1.95 -28.62
N LEU A 220 -14.90 1.04 -29.37
CA LEU A 220 -13.45 1.04 -29.57
C LEU A 220 -13.01 2.19 -30.48
N GLN A 221 -13.79 2.49 -31.52
CA GLN A 221 -13.50 3.65 -32.35
C GLN A 221 -13.70 4.96 -31.59
N THR A 222 -14.79 5.10 -30.84
CA THR A 222 -15.00 6.28 -29.98
C THR A 222 -13.88 6.48 -28.95
N LEU A 223 -13.30 5.39 -28.41
CA LEU A 223 -12.14 5.50 -27.52
C LEU A 223 -10.93 6.09 -28.26
N VAL A 224 -10.67 5.65 -29.49
CA VAL A 224 -9.57 6.20 -30.31
C VAL A 224 -9.79 7.66 -30.59
N ASP A 225 -11.01 8.03 -31.08
CA ASP A 225 -11.37 9.41 -31.34
C ASP A 225 -11.22 10.31 -30.13
N LEU A 226 -11.56 9.79 -28.92
CA LEU A 226 -11.35 10.49 -27.65
C LEU A 226 -9.86 10.67 -27.33
N ILE A 227 -9.03 9.63 -27.49
CA ILE A 227 -7.59 9.72 -27.26
C ILE A 227 -6.95 10.75 -28.18
N GLU A 228 -7.34 10.76 -29.45
CA GLU A 228 -6.86 11.74 -30.44
C GLU A 228 -7.32 13.17 -30.08
N HIS A 229 -8.56 13.33 -29.62
CA HIS A 229 -9.10 14.62 -29.20
C HIS A 229 -8.39 15.19 -27.97
N LEU A 230 -8.05 14.33 -27.00
CA LEU A 230 -7.31 14.71 -25.79
C LEU A 230 -5.83 14.99 -26.04
N GLY A 231 -5.35 14.64 -27.23
CA GLY A 231 -3.95 14.77 -27.59
C GLY A 231 -3.04 13.74 -26.87
N ASN A 232 -1.74 14.00 -26.90
CA ASN A 232 -0.74 13.04 -26.42
C ASN A 232 -0.58 13.06 -24.88
N GLN A 233 -1.69 13.05 -24.16
CA GLN A 233 -1.74 13.06 -22.71
C GLN A 233 -1.64 11.64 -22.15
N PRO A 234 -0.90 11.42 -21.04
CA PRO A 234 -0.93 10.14 -20.32
C PRO A 234 -2.34 9.86 -19.82
N GLY A 235 -2.85 8.66 -20.09
CA GLY A 235 -4.20 8.26 -19.68
C GLY A 235 -4.28 6.82 -19.21
N ILE A 236 -5.32 6.48 -18.46
CA ILE A 236 -5.63 5.12 -18.02
C ILE A 236 -7.03 4.78 -18.53
N VAL A 237 -7.16 3.66 -19.23
CA VAL A 237 -8.43 3.09 -19.67
C VAL A 237 -8.79 1.92 -18.75
N PHE A 238 -9.85 2.06 -17.97
CA PHE A 238 -10.35 0.98 -17.13
C PHE A 238 -11.31 0.07 -17.91
N CYS A 239 -11.10 -1.23 -17.79
CA CYS A 239 -11.96 -2.26 -18.38
C CYS A 239 -12.47 -3.20 -17.30
N ASN A 240 -13.77 -3.50 -17.27
CA ASN A 240 -14.38 -4.36 -16.27
C ASN A 240 -14.02 -5.84 -16.44
N LEU A 241 -13.72 -6.27 -17.67
CA LEU A 241 -13.43 -7.67 -17.99
C LEU A 241 -12.05 -7.80 -18.61
N ARG A 242 -11.35 -8.89 -18.28
CA ARG A 242 -10.02 -9.20 -18.82
C ARG A 242 -10.03 -9.29 -20.35
N ASN A 243 -11.01 -9.96 -20.93
CA ASN A 243 -11.15 -10.07 -22.39
C ASN A 243 -11.34 -8.72 -23.09
N SER A 244 -11.90 -7.72 -22.37
CA SER A 244 -12.01 -6.36 -22.88
C SER A 244 -10.66 -5.67 -22.99
N ILE A 245 -9.72 -5.94 -22.06
CA ILE A 245 -8.37 -5.40 -22.13
C ILE A 245 -7.66 -5.87 -23.40
N ASP A 246 -7.75 -7.16 -23.71
CA ASP A 246 -7.14 -7.75 -24.91
C ASP A 246 -7.74 -7.19 -26.20
N SER A 247 -9.06 -6.94 -26.19
CA SER A 247 -9.76 -6.36 -27.32
C SER A 247 -9.39 -4.90 -27.56
N VAL A 248 -9.33 -4.10 -26.47
CA VAL A 248 -8.88 -2.71 -26.52
C VAL A 248 -7.43 -2.64 -26.97
N SER A 249 -6.55 -3.46 -26.39
CA SER A 249 -5.13 -3.48 -26.73
C SER A 249 -4.91 -3.75 -28.21
N ARG A 250 -5.50 -4.83 -28.74
CA ARG A 250 -5.41 -5.16 -30.18
C ARG A 250 -5.94 -4.05 -31.10
N PHE A 251 -6.96 -3.33 -30.66
CA PHE A 251 -7.51 -2.24 -31.44
C PHE A 251 -6.60 -1.01 -31.43
N LEU A 252 -5.99 -0.68 -30.29
CA LEU A 252 -5.00 0.40 -30.16
C LEU A 252 -3.73 0.09 -30.97
N ASP A 253 -3.27 -1.18 -30.99
CA ASP A 253 -2.15 -1.62 -31.84
C ASP A 253 -2.41 -1.38 -33.32
N LYS A 254 -3.61 -1.76 -33.81
CA LYS A 254 -4.04 -1.50 -35.20
C LYS A 254 -4.07 -0.02 -35.58
N LYS A 255 -4.22 0.86 -34.58
CA LYS A 255 -4.22 2.32 -34.75
C LYS A 255 -2.85 2.96 -34.45
N ASN A 256 -1.80 2.14 -34.20
CA ASN A 256 -0.46 2.58 -33.83
C ASN A 256 -0.42 3.48 -32.58
N ILE A 257 -1.36 3.30 -31.65
CA ILE A 257 -1.39 4.01 -30.37
C ILE A 257 -0.55 3.25 -29.35
N LYS A 258 0.54 3.88 -28.89
CA LYS A 258 1.42 3.30 -27.87
C LYS A 258 0.69 3.14 -26.54
N HIS A 259 0.69 1.95 -25.99
CA HIS A 259 0.06 1.65 -24.72
C HIS A 259 0.77 0.51 -23.98
N SER A 260 0.33 0.23 -22.77
CA SER A 260 0.71 -0.95 -22.00
C SER A 260 -0.51 -1.49 -21.29
N CYS A 261 -0.60 -2.82 -21.14
CA CYS A 261 -1.69 -3.45 -20.40
C CYS A 261 -1.30 -3.66 -18.93
N PHE A 262 -2.31 -3.72 -18.07
CA PHE A 262 -2.18 -4.09 -16.68
C PHE A 262 -3.40 -4.92 -16.25
N SER A 263 -3.18 -6.18 -15.86
CA SER A 263 -4.26 -7.07 -15.42
C SER A 263 -3.77 -8.10 -14.42
N GLY A 264 -4.69 -8.68 -13.66
CA GLY A 264 -4.37 -9.71 -12.67
C GLY A 264 -3.79 -11.02 -13.26
N GLY A 265 -3.94 -11.22 -14.56
CA GLY A 265 -3.40 -12.41 -15.25
C GLY A 265 -2.01 -12.25 -15.83
N MET A 266 -1.40 -11.07 -15.73
CA MET A 266 -0.03 -10.84 -16.16
C MET A 266 0.97 -11.34 -15.12
N GLU A 267 2.18 -11.70 -15.58
CA GLU A 267 3.29 -11.95 -14.68
C GLU A 267 3.63 -10.68 -13.87
N GLN A 268 4.05 -10.85 -12.62
CA GLN A 268 4.36 -9.74 -11.71
C GLN A 268 5.38 -8.77 -12.32
N LYS A 269 6.41 -9.29 -12.96
CA LYS A 269 7.45 -8.49 -13.63
C LYS A 269 6.89 -7.56 -14.72
N ASP A 270 5.91 -8.03 -15.48
CA ASP A 270 5.31 -7.23 -16.54
C ASP A 270 4.32 -6.20 -15.99
N ARG A 271 3.62 -6.52 -14.89
CA ARG A 271 2.79 -5.56 -14.16
C ARG A 271 3.64 -4.40 -13.63
N GLU A 272 4.74 -4.70 -12.95
CA GLU A 272 5.69 -3.70 -12.44
C GLU A 272 6.25 -2.82 -13.57
N ARG A 273 6.64 -3.42 -14.69
CA ARG A 273 7.12 -2.67 -15.87
C ARG A 273 6.06 -1.70 -16.42
N SER A 274 4.81 -2.14 -16.51
CA SER A 274 3.72 -1.29 -17.00
C SER A 274 3.48 -0.09 -16.10
N LEU A 275 3.49 -0.28 -14.78
CA LEU A 275 3.38 0.81 -13.80
C LEU A 275 4.56 1.78 -13.86
N ILE A 276 5.78 1.27 -13.95
CA ILE A 276 7.00 2.11 -14.08
C ILE A 276 6.93 2.95 -15.36
N LYS A 277 6.54 2.34 -16.48
CA LYS A 277 6.37 3.09 -17.74
C LYS A 277 5.35 4.22 -17.63
N PHE A 278 4.24 3.98 -16.94
CA PHE A 278 3.22 5.01 -16.74
C PHE A 278 3.68 6.15 -15.83
N ARG A 279 4.43 5.83 -14.76
CA ARG A 279 4.92 6.82 -13.79
C ARG A 279 6.05 7.71 -14.33
N ASN A 280 6.83 7.20 -15.26
CA ASN A 280 8.01 7.90 -15.80
C ASN A 280 7.72 8.72 -17.08
N ARG A 281 6.46 8.98 -17.38
CA ARG A 281 6.05 9.78 -18.56
C ARG A 281 5.74 11.22 -18.23
#